data_154a57f7a5187f402a388fc40a89c1d7
#
_entry.id   154a57f7a5187f402a388fc40a89c1d7
#
_cell.length_a   1.000
_cell.length_b   1.000
_cell.length_c   1.000
_cell.angle_alpha   90.00
_cell.angle_beta   90.00
_cell.angle_gamma   90.00
#
_symmetry.space_group_name_H-M   'P 1'
#
loop_
_entity.id
_entity.type
_entity.pdbx_description
1 polymer ?
#
loop_
_entity_poly.entity_id
_entity_poly.type
_entity_poly.pdbx_seq_one_letter_code
_entity_poly.pdbx_strand_id
1 'polypeptide(L)'
;MSIDKTKYDALVVGGGIAGQEAALSLADMDYKVLLVEKELSIGGKMIQLSKVFPTLDCAACITTPKMSETARHPNITLMLNSQIGSIDKNDKSFDIKVNRKARFVKPEACTGCQECEFACPEVRVDDYNARLAGRKVAYIPFSLANPRIASIDRQDASAPCINECPGGVKPYGYISLVR
;
A
#
# COMPACT_ATOMS: atom_id res chain seq x y z
N MET A 1 -6.01 -1.97 -20.00
CA MET A 1 -5.16 -2.56 -18.94
C MET A 1 -4.05 -3.33 -19.60
N SER A 2 -2.81 -2.81 -19.60
CA SER A 2 -1.65 -3.51 -20.11
C SER A 2 -1.34 -4.68 -19.17
N ILE A 3 -1.26 -5.89 -19.71
CA ILE A 3 -0.81 -7.07 -18.95
C ILE A 3 0.71 -7.09 -19.10
N ASP A 4 1.40 -6.51 -18.11
CA ASP A 4 2.85 -6.66 -18.00
C ASP A 4 3.17 -8.07 -17.51
N LYS A 5 3.76 -8.88 -18.38
CA LYS A 5 4.28 -10.20 -18.00
C LYS A 5 5.72 -10.06 -17.52
N THR A 6 5.91 -10.01 -16.21
CA THR A 6 7.23 -10.01 -15.59
C THR A 6 7.47 -11.37 -14.94
N LYS A 7 8.69 -11.90 -15.06
CA LYS A 7 9.09 -13.18 -14.44
C LYS A 7 9.81 -12.94 -13.12
N TYR A 8 9.37 -13.66 -12.11
CA TYR A 8 9.99 -13.72 -10.79
C TYR A 8 10.27 -15.17 -10.43
N ASP A 9 11.26 -15.39 -9.59
CA ASP A 9 11.62 -16.71 -9.10
C ASP A 9 10.72 -17.13 -7.93
N ALA A 10 10.28 -16.17 -7.12
CA ALA A 10 9.40 -16.39 -5.99
C ALA A 10 8.33 -15.28 -5.87
N LEU A 11 7.16 -15.70 -5.38
CA LEU A 11 6.09 -14.79 -4.94
C LEU A 11 5.92 -14.91 -3.43
N VAL A 12 5.97 -13.79 -2.74
CA VAL A 12 5.61 -13.66 -1.32
C VAL A 12 4.31 -12.87 -1.20
N VAL A 13 3.34 -13.42 -0.50
CA VAL A 13 2.02 -12.78 -0.30
C VAL A 13 1.90 -12.29 1.13
N GLY A 14 1.82 -10.98 1.29
CA GLY A 14 1.73 -10.29 2.56
C GLY A 14 3.06 -9.66 2.99
N GLY A 15 3.04 -8.33 3.22
CA GLY A 15 4.19 -7.51 3.62
C GLY A 15 4.31 -7.33 5.15
N GLY A 16 3.79 -8.27 5.94
CA GLY A 16 4.04 -8.33 7.38
C GLY A 16 5.45 -8.82 7.69
N ILE A 17 5.83 -8.90 8.97
CA ILE A 17 7.21 -9.26 9.39
C ILE A 17 7.68 -10.60 8.82
N ALA A 18 6.81 -11.62 8.81
CA ALA A 18 7.15 -12.93 8.26
C ALA A 18 7.36 -12.89 6.73
N GLY A 19 6.52 -12.15 6.00
CA GLY A 19 6.68 -12.00 4.55
C GLY A 19 7.93 -11.19 4.19
N GLN A 20 8.25 -10.17 4.97
CA GLN A 20 9.49 -9.39 4.78
C GLN A 20 10.72 -10.27 5.00
N GLU A 21 10.75 -11.05 6.09
CA GLU A 21 11.86 -11.96 6.39
C GLU A 21 12.02 -13.05 5.31
N ALA A 22 10.92 -13.63 4.86
CA ALA A 22 10.95 -14.61 3.76
C ALA A 22 11.44 -13.99 2.45
N ALA A 23 10.99 -12.76 2.13
CA ALA A 23 11.41 -12.07 0.91
C ALA A 23 12.89 -11.69 0.95
N LEU A 24 13.39 -11.19 2.09
CA LEU A 24 14.81 -10.89 2.29
C LEU A 24 15.66 -12.14 2.18
N SER A 25 15.31 -13.22 2.89
CA SER A 25 16.06 -14.48 2.84
C SER A 25 16.16 -15.06 1.42
N LEU A 26 15.11 -14.95 0.61
CA LEU A 26 15.15 -15.39 -0.78
C LEU A 26 15.97 -14.43 -1.65
N ALA A 27 15.85 -13.14 -1.41
CA ALA A 27 16.55 -12.12 -2.19
C ALA A 27 18.06 -12.11 -1.93
N ASP A 28 18.48 -12.41 -0.69
CA ASP A 28 19.90 -12.61 -0.30
C ASP A 28 20.52 -13.86 -0.97
N MET A 29 19.70 -14.82 -1.38
CA MET A 29 20.11 -15.95 -2.20
C MET A 29 20.03 -15.68 -3.71
N ASP A 30 19.98 -14.40 -4.11
CA ASP A 30 19.90 -13.92 -5.50
C ASP A 30 18.62 -14.29 -6.27
N TYR A 31 17.55 -14.70 -5.58
CA TYR A 31 16.26 -14.88 -6.22
C TYR A 31 15.54 -13.54 -6.43
N LYS A 32 14.91 -13.37 -7.60
CA LYS A 32 14.02 -12.24 -7.87
C LYS A 32 12.66 -12.48 -7.22
N VAL A 33 12.32 -11.69 -6.22
CA VAL A 33 11.13 -11.85 -5.40
C VAL A 33 10.10 -10.78 -5.73
N LEU A 34 8.86 -11.20 -5.98
CA LEU A 34 7.70 -10.30 -5.98
C LEU A 34 7.01 -10.39 -4.63
N LEU A 35 6.94 -9.29 -3.88
CA LEU A 35 6.16 -9.18 -2.65
C LEU A 35 4.86 -8.42 -2.93
N VAL A 36 3.73 -9.12 -2.78
CA VAL A 36 2.38 -8.56 -2.99
C VAL A 36 1.75 -8.26 -1.64
N GLU A 37 1.36 -6.99 -1.43
CA GLU A 37 0.71 -6.53 -0.19
C GLU A 37 -0.61 -5.82 -0.52
N LYS A 38 -1.66 -6.16 0.22
CA LYS A 38 -3.00 -5.58 0.05
C LYS A 38 -3.10 -4.14 0.55
N GLU A 39 -2.29 -3.79 1.54
CA GLU A 39 -2.24 -2.45 2.11
C GLU A 39 -1.34 -1.51 1.28
N LEU A 40 -1.39 -0.23 1.60
CA LEU A 40 -0.62 0.82 0.92
C LEU A 40 0.84 0.87 1.34
N SER A 41 1.21 0.13 2.39
CA SER A 41 2.57 0.03 2.95
C SER A 41 2.80 -1.39 3.48
N ILE A 42 4.07 -1.81 3.52
CA ILE A 42 4.48 -2.98 4.28
C ILE A 42 4.52 -2.68 5.77
N GLY A 43 4.68 -3.70 6.63
CA GLY A 43 4.73 -3.60 8.09
C GLY A 43 3.71 -4.48 8.81
N GLY A 44 2.55 -4.69 8.18
CA GLY A 44 1.49 -5.57 8.69
C GLY A 44 0.98 -5.16 10.07
N LYS A 45 0.58 -6.15 10.87
CA LYS A 45 0.06 -5.89 12.23
C LYS A 45 1.14 -5.47 13.22
N MET A 46 2.38 -5.88 13.01
CA MET A 46 3.46 -5.60 13.95
C MET A 46 3.71 -4.09 14.10
N ILE A 47 3.62 -3.31 13.00
CA ILE A 47 3.83 -1.86 13.06
C ILE A 47 2.74 -1.12 13.85
N GLN A 48 1.59 -1.76 14.09
CA GLN A 48 0.48 -1.23 14.89
C GLN A 48 0.61 -1.51 16.38
N LEU A 49 1.53 -2.39 16.79
CA LEU A 49 1.77 -2.74 18.19
C LEU A 49 2.71 -1.73 18.84
N SER A 50 2.47 -1.43 20.11
CA SER A 50 3.37 -0.60 20.92
C SER A 50 4.63 -1.38 21.29
N LYS A 51 4.42 -2.59 21.82
CA LYS A 51 5.49 -3.45 22.32
C LYS A 51 5.26 -4.89 21.88
N VAL A 52 6.33 -5.67 21.80
CA VAL A 52 6.31 -7.10 21.49
C VAL A 52 6.72 -7.95 22.69
N PHE A 53 6.07 -9.07 22.86
CA PHE A 53 6.39 -10.07 23.88
C PHE A 53 7.49 -11.02 23.30
N PRO A 54 8.42 -11.56 24.14
CA PRO A 54 8.53 -11.41 25.60
C PRO A 54 9.43 -10.26 26.06
N THR A 55 10.20 -9.65 25.17
CA THR A 55 11.25 -8.66 25.50
C THR A 55 10.68 -7.28 25.84
N LEU A 56 9.41 -7.02 25.51
CA LEU A 56 8.75 -5.73 25.62
C LEU A 56 9.43 -4.61 24.81
N ASP A 57 10.14 -4.99 23.77
CA ASP A 57 10.77 -4.05 22.84
C ASP A 57 9.72 -3.28 22.02
N CYS A 58 10.13 -2.12 21.54
CA CYS A 58 9.32 -1.30 20.64
C CYS A 58 9.09 -2.02 19.29
N ALA A 59 7.85 -2.35 18.98
CA ALA A 59 7.50 -3.05 17.76
C ALA A 59 7.88 -2.26 16.50
N ALA A 60 7.68 -0.95 16.49
CA ALA A 60 8.06 -0.08 15.38
C ALA A 60 9.58 -0.04 15.19
N CYS A 61 10.37 -0.03 16.30
CA CYS A 61 11.83 -0.02 16.25
C CYS A 61 12.40 -1.30 15.61
N ILE A 62 11.73 -2.44 15.80
CA ILE A 62 12.13 -3.72 15.19
C ILE A 62 11.67 -3.78 13.73
N THR A 63 10.44 -3.36 13.44
CA THR A 63 9.84 -3.53 12.11
C THR A 63 10.37 -2.52 11.09
N THR A 64 10.63 -1.27 11.49
CA THR A 64 11.03 -0.20 10.56
C THR A 64 12.36 -0.49 9.83
N PRO A 65 13.43 -0.97 10.46
CA PRO A 65 14.64 -1.37 9.75
C PRO A 65 14.38 -2.44 8.69
N LYS A 66 13.61 -3.49 9.04
CA LYS A 66 13.22 -4.55 8.12
C LYS A 66 12.39 -4.05 6.94
N MET A 67 11.46 -3.13 7.18
CA MET A 67 10.69 -2.46 6.12
C MET A 67 11.63 -1.69 5.18
N SER A 68 12.60 -0.97 5.72
CA SER A 68 13.56 -0.20 4.92
C SER A 68 14.46 -1.10 4.07
N GLU A 69 14.94 -2.18 4.63
CA GLU A 69 15.76 -3.19 3.96
C GLU A 69 14.97 -3.85 2.81
N THR A 70 13.77 -4.35 3.10
CA THR A 70 12.87 -4.97 2.12
C THR A 70 12.54 -4.01 0.95
N ALA A 71 12.24 -2.74 1.26
CA ALA A 71 11.86 -1.77 0.24
C ALA A 71 13.02 -1.31 -0.66
N ARG A 72 14.27 -1.48 -0.21
CA ARG A 72 15.47 -1.04 -0.94
C ARG A 72 16.26 -2.20 -1.56
N HIS A 73 15.87 -3.43 -1.27
CA HIS A 73 16.60 -4.59 -1.78
C HIS A 73 16.47 -4.70 -3.31
N PRO A 74 17.57 -4.81 -4.07
CA PRO A 74 17.55 -4.79 -5.53
C PRO A 74 16.76 -5.96 -6.14
N ASN A 75 16.72 -7.11 -5.46
CA ASN A 75 16.04 -8.31 -5.92
C ASN A 75 14.57 -8.41 -5.44
N ILE A 76 14.07 -7.42 -4.69
CA ILE A 76 12.68 -7.40 -4.21
C ILE A 76 11.88 -6.34 -4.96
N THR A 77 10.80 -6.77 -5.59
CA THR A 77 9.80 -5.87 -6.19
C THR A 77 8.57 -5.82 -5.27
N LEU A 78 8.24 -4.62 -4.78
CA LEU A 78 7.03 -4.41 -3.98
C LEU A 78 5.83 -4.09 -4.87
N MET A 79 4.76 -4.86 -4.73
CA MET A 79 3.47 -4.58 -5.35
C MET A 79 2.42 -4.33 -4.26
N LEU A 80 2.29 -3.07 -3.88
CA LEU A 80 1.38 -2.61 -2.82
C LEU A 80 -0.01 -2.30 -3.37
N ASN A 81 -0.99 -2.19 -2.47
CA ASN A 81 -2.40 -1.98 -2.81
C ASN A 81 -2.93 -3.03 -3.79
N SER A 82 -2.45 -4.28 -3.64
CA SER A 82 -2.60 -5.36 -4.61
C SER A 82 -3.03 -6.65 -3.95
N GLN A 83 -3.86 -7.41 -4.66
CA GLN A 83 -4.37 -8.69 -4.20
C GLN A 83 -4.22 -9.74 -5.31
N ILE A 84 -4.01 -10.99 -4.91
CA ILE A 84 -3.99 -12.10 -5.84
C ILE A 84 -5.41 -12.33 -6.38
N GLY A 85 -5.55 -12.34 -7.70
CA GLY A 85 -6.81 -12.61 -8.39
C GLY A 85 -7.00 -14.09 -8.70
N SER A 86 -6.01 -14.70 -9.39
CA SER A 86 -5.99 -16.14 -9.68
C SER A 86 -4.56 -16.66 -9.73
N ILE A 87 -4.42 -17.94 -9.48
CA ILE A 87 -3.15 -18.69 -9.59
C ILE A 87 -3.44 -19.91 -10.46
N ASP A 88 -2.83 -19.96 -11.64
CA ASP A 88 -2.94 -21.07 -12.57
C ASP A 88 -1.60 -21.80 -12.62
N LYS A 89 -1.61 -23.11 -12.28
CA LYS A 89 -0.41 -23.93 -12.25
C LYS A 89 -0.14 -24.52 -13.63
N ASN A 90 1.06 -24.31 -14.14
CA ASN A 90 1.61 -25.00 -15.30
C ASN A 90 2.63 -26.05 -14.85
N ASP A 91 3.14 -26.86 -15.77
CA ASP A 91 4.05 -27.99 -15.44
C ASP A 91 5.29 -27.56 -14.61
N LYS A 92 5.85 -26.36 -14.89
CA LYS A 92 7.10 -25.85 -14.29
C LYS A 92 6.99 -24.45 -13.72
N SER A 93 5.81 -23.83 -13.77
CA SER A 93 5.61 -22.44 -13.38
C SER A 93 4.18 -22.18 -12.89
N PHE A 94 3.97 -21.00 -12.34
CA PHE A 94 2.65 -20.52 -11.97
C PHE A 94 2.37 -19.23 -12.76
N ASP A 95 1.21 -19.14 -13.39
CA ASP A 95 0.69 -17.90 -13.94
C ASP A 95 -0.21 -17.24 -12.89
N ILE A 96 0.19 -16.06 -12.45
CA ILE A 96 -0.47 -15.38 -11.33
C ILE A 96 -1.02 -14.05 -11.80
N LYS A 97 -2.32 -13.85 -11.62
CA LYS A 97 -2.97 -12.57 -11.85
C LYS A 97 -3.02 -11.77 -10.57
N VAL A 98 -2.45 -10.59 -10.60
CA VAL A 98 -2.47 -9.64 -9.48
C VAL A 98 -3.37 -8.46 -9.84
N ASN A 99 -4.36 -8.20 -8.99
CA ASN A 99 -5.26 -7.06 -9.11
C ASN A 99 -4.70 -5.92 -8.26
N ARG A 100 -4.27 -4.84 -8.91
CA ARG A 100 -3.77 -3.64 -8.23
C ARG A 100 -4.86 -2.58 -8.19
N LYS A 101 -5.17 -2.08 -7.00
CA LYS A 101 -6.08 -0.95 -6.82
C LYS A 101 -5.38 0.36 -7.17
N ALA A 102 -6.11 1.31 -7.73
CA ALA A 102 -5.57 2.63 -8.03
C ALA A 102 -5.27 3.41 -6.74
N ARG A 103 -4.10 4.03 -6.66
CA ARG A 103 -3.70 4.91 -5.56
C ARG A 103 -4.11 6.37 -5.81
N PHE A 104 -4.39 6.73 -7.07
CA PHE A 104 -4.69 8.08 -7.56
C PHE A 104 -3.60 9.12 -7.28
N VAL A 105 -2.41 8.67 -6.98
CA VAL A 105 -1.18 9.44 -6.83
C VAL A 105 -0.10 8.75 -7.64
N LYS A 106 0.72 9.50 -8.38
CA LYS A 106 1.87 8.98 -9.11
C LYS A 106 3.00 8.68 -8.11
N PRO A 107 3.38 7.41 -7.91
CA PRO A 107 4.41 7.05 -6.92
C PRO A 107 5.74 7.75 -7.17
N GLU A 108 6.13 7.87 -8.44
CA GLU A 108 7.41 8.43 -8.87
C GLU A 108 7.53 9.93 -8.60
N ALA A 109 6.38 10.63 -8.52
CA ALA A 109 6.32 12.08 -8.25
C ALA A 109 6.02 12.41 -6.78
N CYS A 110 5.63 11.42 -5.97
CA CYS A 110 5.26 11.64 -4.59
C CYS A 110 6.49 11.65 -3.68
N THR A 111 6.76 12.76 -3.03
CA THR A 111 7.87 12.92 -2.05
C THR A 111 7.48 12.52 -0.63
N GLY A 112 6.20 12.21 -0.37
CA GLY A 112 5.70 11.91 0.97
C GLY A 112 5.63 13.12 1.91
N CYS A 113 5.53 14.34 1.37
CA CYS A 113 5.53 15.59 2.15
C CYS A 113 4.27 15.83 2.97
N GLN A 114 3.17 15.12 2.73
CA GLN A 114 1.86 15.26 3.39
C GLN A 114 1.07 16.54 3.07
N GLU A 115 1.54 17.44 2.21
CA GLU A 115 0.81 18.66 1.84
C GLU A 115 -0.61 18.38 1.33
N CYS A 116 -0.78 17.31 0.56
CA CYS A 116 -2.10 16.89 0.08
C CYS A 116 -3.04 16.45 1.22
N GLU A 117 -2.49 15.89 2.30
CA GLU A 117 -3.23 15.50 3.50
C GLU A 117 -3.66 16.72 4.32
N PHE A 118 -2.75 17.68 4.53
CA PHE A 118 -3.04 18.93 5.24
C PHE A 118 -4.08 19.79 4.51
N ALA A 119 -3.98 19.85 3.19
CA ALA A 119 -4.91 20.62 2.36
C ALA A 119 -6.28 19.95 2.17
N CYS A 120 -6.42 18.64 2.47
CA CYS A 120 -7.65 17.90 2.24
C CYS A 120 -8.72 18.27 3.28
N PRO A 121 -9.91 18.79 2.90
CA PRO A 121 -10.98 19.10 3.84
C PRO A 121 -11.72 17.86 4.33
N GLU A 122 -11.78 16.79 3.52
CA GLU A 122 -12.58 15.60 3.77
C GLU A 122 -11.95 14.68 4.82
N VAL A 123 -12.78 14.19 5.75
CA VAL A 123 -12.36 13.27 6.82
C VAL A 123 -13.13 11.96 6.69
N ARG A 124 -12.43 10.86 6.92
CA ARG A 124 -12.98 9.51 6.96
C ARG A 124 -12.52 8.75 8.17
N VAL A 125 -13.19 7.65 8.44
CA VAL A 125 -12.78 6.71 9.49
C VAL A 125 -11.42 6.11 9.13
N ASP A 126 -10.53 6.05 10.11
CA ASP A 126 -9.20 5.50 9.96
C ASP A 126 -9.17 4.02 10.40
N ASP A 127 -9.10 3.13 9.43
CA ASP A 127 -9.03 1.69 9.69
C ASP A 127 -7.69 1.27 10.32
N TYR A 128 -6.60 2.04 10.09
CA TYR A 128 -5.31 1.78 10.73
C TYR A 128 -5.39 1.95 12.24
N ASN A 129 -6.12 2.94 12.70
CA ASN A 129 -6.38 3.19 14.12
C ASN A 129 -7.64 2.46 14.64
N ALA A 130 -7.95 1.30 14.09
CA ALA A 130 -9.10 0.47 14.49
C ALA A 130 -10.45 1.23 14.49
N ARG A 131 -10.60 2.21 13.59
CA ARG A 131 -11.77 3.07 13.43
C ARG A 131 -12.05 4.01 14.61
N LEU A 132 -11.08 4.20 15.49
CA LEU A 132 -11.18 5.09 16.67
C LEU A 132 -10.81 6.54 16.36
N ALA A 133 -10.23 6.81 15.21
CA ALA A 133 -9.80 8.13 14.76
C ALA A 133 -10.31 8.43 13.34
N GLY A 134 -10.25 9.70 12.95
CA GLY A 134 -10.44 10.14 11.58
C GLY A 134 -9.10 10.29 10.85
N ARG A 135 -9.10 10.02 9.54
CA ARG A 135 -8.03 10.35 8.60
C ARG A 135 -8.56 11.17 7.44
N LYS A 136 -7.67 11.84 6.73
CA LYS A 136 -8.05 12.55 5.50
C LYS A 136 -8.30 11.58 4.35
N VAL A 137 -9.06 12.03 3.34
CA VAL A 137 -9.27 11.28 2.09
C VAL A 137 -7.97 11.17 1.29
N ALA A 138 -7.17 12.25 1.24
CA ALA A 138 -5.79 12.21 0.80
C ALA A 138 -4.91 11.97 2.04
N TYR A 139 -4.16 10.86 2.08
CA TYR A 139 -3.45 10.47 3.29
C TYR A 139 -2.22 9.61 3.00
N ILE A 140 -1.33 9.56 3.95
CA ILE A 140 -0.28 8.55 4.09
C ILE A 140 -0.74 7.55 5.15
N PRO A 141 -0.68 6.22 4.92
CA PRO A 141 -1.34 5.24 5.79
C PRO A 141 -0.93 5.34 7.27
N PHE A 142 0.33 5.67 7.54
CA PHE A 142 0.86 5.94 8.88
C PHE A 142 2.25 6.61 8.77
N SER A 143 2.73 7.19 9.87
CA SER A 143 3.95 8.02 9.87
C SER A 143 5.21 7.29 9.40
N LEU A 144 5.33 6.00 9.70
CA LEU A 144 6.46 5.13 9.34
C LEU A 144 6.21 4.32 8.07
N ALA A 145 5.18 4.68 7.27
CA ALA A 145 4.86 3.96 6.03
C ALA A 145 6.08 3.83 5.10
N ASN A 146 6.26 2.62 4.56
CA ASN A 146 7.32 2.36 3.61
C ASN A 146 6.79 1.50 2.45
N PRO A 147 6.89 1.97 1.21
CA PRO A 147 7.31 3.33 0.81
C PRO A 147 6.32 4.40 1.31
N ARG A 148 6.85 5.58 1.63
CA ARG A 148 6.06 6.72 2.12
C ARG A 148 5.41 7.47 0.97
N ILE A 149 4.31 6.97 0.47
CA ILE A 149 3.59 7.50 -0.70
C ILE A 149 2.13 7.75 -0.30
N ALA A 150 1.62 8.92 -0.63
CA ALA A 150 0.23 9.27 -0.40
C ALA A 150 -0.73 8.41 -1.25
N SER A 151 -1.96 8.31 -0.80
CA SER A 151 -3.08 7.73 -1.53
C SER A 151 -4.32 8.60 -1.39
N ILE A 152 -5.21 8.56 -2.37
CA ILE A 152 -6.50 9.21 -2.32
C ILE A 152 -7.58 8.13 -2.27
N ASP A 153 -8.34 8.12 -1.19
CA ASP A 153 -9.48 7.21 -1.02
C ASP A 153 -10.71 7.76 -1.76
N ARG A 154 -10.97 7.21 -2.93
CA ARG A 154 -12.12 7.62 -3.77
C ARG A 154 -13.35 6.72 -3.63
N GLN A 155 -13.27 5.64 -2.86
CA GLN A 155 -14.29 4.58 -2.94
C GLN A 155 -15.67 5.02 -2.48
N ASP A 156 -15.79 6.06 -1.64
CA ASP A 156 -17.08 6.62 -1.21
C ASP A 156 -16.99 8.13 -0.98
N ALA A 157 -16.02 8.81 -1.61
CA ALA A 157 -15.88 10.25 -1.48
C ALA A 157 -16.97 10.95 -2.28
N SER A 158 -18.00 11.35 -1.60
CA SER A 158 -18.82 12.45 -2.08
C SER A 158 -18.04 13.74 -1.79
N ALA A 159 -17.42 14.31 -2.82
CA ALA A 159 -16.88 15.66 -2.68
C ALA A 159 -18.02 16.62 -2.27
N PRO A 160 -17.75 17.67 -1.47
CA PRO A 160 -18.79 18.62 -1.04
C PRO A 160 -19.64 19.14 -2.21
N CYS A 161 -19.02 19.36 -3.36
CA CYS A 161 -19.71 19.80 -4.57
C CYS A 161 -20.72 18.78 -5.13
N ILE A 162 -20.66 17.51 -4.74
CA ILE A 162 -21.69 16.53 -5.09
C ILE A 162 -22.84 16.59 -4.11
N ASN A 163 -22.54 16.68 -2.81
CA ASN A 163 -23.55 16.70 -1.77
C ASN A 163 -24.41 17.96 -1.86
N GLU A 164 -23.82 19.10 -2.21
CA GLU A 164 -24.48 20.39 -2.35
C GLU A 164 -25.11 20.61 -3.74
N CYS A 165 -24.93 19.67 -4.67
CA CYS A 165 -25.48 19.82 -6.02
C CYS A 165 -26.96 19.43 -6.08
N PRO A 166 -27.88 20.38 -6.32
CA PRO A 166 -29.32 20.08 -6.38
C PRO A 166 -29.71 19.19 -7.56
N GLY A 167 -28.84 19.11 -8.59
CA GLY A 167 -29.03 18.24 -9.76
C GLY A 167 -28.43 16.86 -9.62
N GLY A 168 -27.80 16.52 -8.48
CA GLY A 168 -27.14 15.21 -8.26
C GLY A 168 -25.97 14.93 -9.20
N VAL A 169 -25.42 15.96 -9.85
CA VAL A 169 -24.29 15.85 -10.78
C VAL A 169 -23.01 15.59 -9.98
N LYS A 170 -22.06 14.88 -10.59
CA LYS A 170 -20.73 14.64 -10.00
C LYS A 170 -19.67 15.58 -10.60
N PRO A 171 -19.60 16.87 -10.19
CA PRO A 171 -18.76 17.90 -10.83
C PRO A 171 -17.29 17.52 -10.84
N TYR A 172 -16.77 16.95 -9.74
CA TYR A 172 -15.36 16.56 -9.67
C TYR A 172 -14.98 15.51 -10.71
N GLY A 173 -15.92 14.68 -11.15
CA GLY A 173 -15.68 13.63 -12.15
C GLY A 173 -15.29 14.21 -13.50
N TYR A 174 -16.03 15.18 -13.99
CA TYR A 174 -15.69 15.83 -15.27
C TYR A 174 -14.58 16.88 -15.13
N ILE A 175 -14.44 17.54 -13.99
CA ILE A 175 -13.30 18.44 -13.73
C ILE A 175 -11.99 17.67 -13.75
N SER A 176 -11.97 16.42 -13.23
CA SER A 176 -10.77 15.57 -13.23
C SER A 176 -10.39 15.08 -14.63
N LEU A 177 -11.32 15.07 -15.57
CA LEU A 177 -11.07 14.67 -16.97
C LEU A 177 -10.47 15.81 -17.81
N VAL A 178 -10.61 17.07 -17.34
CA VAL A 178 -10.09 18.26 -18.03
C VAL A 178 -8.64 18.60 -17.58
N ARG A 179 -8.15 17.97 -16.54
CA ARG A 179 -6.77 18.10 -16.00
C ARG A 179 -5.84 17.07 -16.60
#